data_3cf6e4e64cc014450256ed90d5b76be5
#
_entry.id   3cf6e4e64cc014450256ed90d5b76be5
#
_cell.length_a   1.000
_cell.length_b   1.000
_cell.length_c   1.000
_cell.angle_alpha   90.00
_cell.angle_beta   90.00
_cell.angle_gamma   90.00
#
_symmetry.space_group_name_H-M   'P 1'
#
loop_
_entity.id
_entity.type
_entity.pdbx_description
1 polymer ?
#
loop_
_entity_poly.entity_id
_entity_poly.type
_entity_poly.pdbx_seq_one_letter_code
_entity_poly.pdbx_strand_id
1 'polypeptide(L)'
;MRILFLTHAFNSLTQRLYCELAARGHEISIEFDIADSVSEEAVALCRPDLILAPFLKRAIPESIWSRHRCLVVHPGIVGDRGPSALDWAIQQGAGEWGVTVLQAEAEMDGGPVWATANFPLRAAKKSSIYRNEVTEAAVQAVIVAVDRVKQGNFSPERHPGQAHALMKQSDRVIEWQREGSVAIIARLNAADGFPGIADELFGQPCHLFDAWPEATLRGAPGSLLGRRETAICRATVDGAVWIGHVKRPGGIKLPATLAFPEAGELPELALAGYWKSPTATWQDIAYEEAAGVGFLSFEFYNGALSTTQCRRLTEAFGWATTRPTKVIVLSGGSDFWSNGIHLNTIEAADSPADESWANINAIDDLAEAILRCDTQTVIAALAGNAGAGGCFLARAADFVWARDGVMLNPHYKNMGNLYGSEFWTYLLPPRVGEEGAQAIMRHRLPMTAAESAKLGFYDACLPSPGFVVDVARRAVELAAAPDIADCLAAKRAKRLADEASKPLAAYRAAELKEMRRNFYGFDPSYHVARYHFVSHSAHSWTPRHLARHRDLDWKIPQ
;
A
#
# COMPACT_ATOMS: atom_id res chain seq x y z
N MET A 1 -17.56 -19.77 -12.84
CA MET A 1 -16.71 -20.82 -12.24
C MET A 1 -16.56 -20.52 -10.77
N ARG A 2 -16.47 -21.59 -9.93
CA ARG A 2 -16.02 -21.48 -8.55
C ARG A 2 -14.51 -21.54 -8.52
N ILE A 3 -13.87 -20.53 -7.94
CA ILE A 3 -12.41 -20.43 -7.86
C ILE A 3 -12.03 -20.40 -6.38
N LEU A 4 -11.20 -21.33 -5.96
CA LEU A 4 -10.58 -21.29 -4.63
C LEU A 4 -9.21 -20.62 -4.75
N PHE A 5 -9.03 -19.51 -4.03
CA PHE A 5 -7.69 -18.95 -3.85
C PHE A 5 -7.00 -19.65 -2.69
N LEU A 6 -5.88 -20.33 -2.97
CA LEU A 6 -4.92 -20.74 -1.94
C LEU A 6 -3.83 -19.68 -1.88
N THR A 7 -3.68 -19.00 -0.75
CA THR A 7 -2.78 -17.87 -0.64
C THR A 7 -2.19 -17.72 0.74
N HIS A 8 -0.97 -17.18 0.84
CA HIS A 8 -0.32 -16.92 2.13
C HIS A 8 -0.90 -15.69 2.83
N ALA A 9 -1.40 -14.72 2.08
CA ALA A 9 -1.99 -13.50 2.62
C ALA A 9 -2.97 -12.88 1.61
N PHE A 10 -3.96 -12.17 2.10
CA PHE A 10 -4.86 -11.35 1.29
C PHE A 10 -4.22 -9.98 1.02
N ASN A 11 -3.05 -10.01 0.33
CA ASN A 11 -2.27 -8.83 -0.03
C ASN A 11 -2.87 -8.07 -1.23
N SER A 12 -2.25 -6.96 -1.65
CA SER A 12 -2.76 -6.10 -2.73
C SER A 12 -2.99 -6.85 -4.05
N LEU A 13 -2.08 -7.75 -4.45
CA LEU A 13 -2.24 -8.60 -5.64
C LEU A 13 -3.46 -9.53 -5.50
N THR A 14 -3.58 -10.22 -4.37
CA THR A 14 -4.70 -11.13 -4.11
C THR A 14 -6.02 -10.38 -4.07
N GLN A 15 -6.05 -9.19 -3.46
CA GLN A 15 -7.24 -8.30 -3.43
C GLN A 15 -7.62 -7.85 -4.84
N ARG A 16 -6.65 -7.44 -5.65
CA ARG A 16 -6.91 -7.00 -7.02
C ARG A 16 -7.49 -8.15 -7.86
N LEU A 17 -6.87 -9.32 -7.84
CA LEU A 17 -7.37 -10.50 -8.55
C LEU A 17 -8.76 -10.93 -8.07
N TYR A 18 -9.01 -10.85 -6.76
CA TYR A 18 -10.34 -11.11 -6.20
C TYR A 18 -11.40 -10.20 -6.83
N CYS A 19 -11.20 -8.89 -6.82
CA CYS A 19 -12.15 -7.93 -7.38
C CYS A 19 -12.34 -8.12 -8.90
N GLU A 20 -11.25 -8.31 -9.64
CA GLU A 20 -11.28 -8.48 -11.10
C GLU A 20 -12.04 -9.74 -11.53
N LEU A 21 -11.81 -10.85 -10.85
CA LEU A 21 -12.50 -12.10 -11.19
C LEU A 21 -13.95 -12.12 -10.67
N ALA A 22 -14.23 -11.52 -9.52
CA ALA A 22 -15.61 -11.35 -9.02
C ALA A 22 -16.45 -10.48 -9.97
N ALA A 23 -15.88 -9.37 -10.48
CA ALA A 23 -16.54 -8.51 -11.46
C ALA A 23 -16.88 -9.24 -12.79
N ARG A 24 -16.12 -10.31 -13.12
CA ARG A 24 -16.37 -11.18 -14.27
C ARG A 24 -17.36 -12.32 -13.99
N GLY A 25 -17.99 -12.31 -12.83
CA GLY A 25 -19.01 -13.28 -12.44
C GLY A 25 -18.47 -14.62 -11.96
N HIS A 26 -17.20 -14.67 -11.51
CA HIS A 26 -16.67 -15.85 -10.84
C HIS A 26 -17.06 -15.82 -9.36
N GLU A 27 -17.35 -16.99 -8.80
CA GLU A 27 -17.55 -17.18 -7.37
C GLU A 27 -16.21 -17.54 -6.73
N ILE A 28 -15.74 -16.67 -5.82
CA ILE A 28 -14.41 -16.81 -5.23
C ILE A 28 -14.53 -17.06 -3.73
N SER A 29 -13.79 -18.05 -3.27
CA SER A 29 -13.52 -18.28 -1.86
C SER A 29 -12.02 -18.34 -1.63
N ILE A 30 -11.55 -17.92 -0.45
CA ILE A 30 -10.14 -17.78 -0.14
C ILE A 30 -9.82 -18.68 1.04
N GLU A 31 -8.68 -19.41 0.95
CA GLU A 31 -8.10 -20.13 2.07
C GLU A 31 -6.63 -19.76 2.22
N PHE A 32 -6.20 -19.51 3.45
CA PHE A 32 -4.78 -19.30 3.74
C PHE A 32 -4.02 -20.62 3.80
N ASP A 33 -2.79 -20.66 3.32
CA ASP A 33 -1.90 -21.81 3.26
C ASP A 33 -1.29 -22.18 4.63
N ILE A 34 -2.14 -22.35 5.64
CA ILE A 34 -1.75 -22.57 7.05
C ILE A 34 -1.11 -23.95 7.24
N ALA A 35 -1.80 -24.99 6.74
CA ALA A 35 -1.35 -26.38 6.78
C ALA A 35 -1.95 -27.18 5.60
N ASP A 36 -1.31 -28.28 5.22
CA ASP A 36 -1.77 -29.12 4.11
C ASP A 36 -3.18 -29.63 4.34
N SER A 37 -3.48 -30.12 5.56
CA SER A 37 -4.81 -30.60 5.94
C SER A 37 -5.89 -29.51 5.86
N VAL A 38 -5.55 -28.26 6.15
CA VAL A 38 -6.46 -27.11 6.04
C VAL A 38 -6.78 -26.81 4.57
N SER A 39 -5.76 -26.87 3.70
CA SER A 39 -5.93 -26.71 2.26
C SER A 39 -6.75 -27.84 1.64
N GLU A 40 -6.50 -29.09 2.04
CA GLU A 40 -7.26 -30.27 1.59
C GLU A 40 -8.73 -30.19 2.01
N GLU A 41 -9.00 -29.81 3.26
CA GLU A 41 -10.37 -29.58 3.75
C GLU A 41 -11.07 -28.47 2.97
N ALA A 42 -10.39 -27.35 2.71
CA ALA A 42 -10.93 -26.25 1.93
C ALA A 42 -11.32 -26.68 0.51
N VAL A 43 -10.50 -27.47 -0.15
CA VAL A 43 -10.80 -28.03 -1.48
C VAL A 43 -12.02 -28.96 -1.42
N ALA A 44 -12.11 -29.82 -0.41
CA ALA A 44 -13.23 -30.73 -0.21
C ALA A 44 -14.56 -29.98 0.04
N LEU A 45 -14.53 -28.90 0.82
CA LEU A 45 -15.69 -28.06 1.11
C LEU A 45 -16.10 -27.18 -0.09
N CYS A 46 -15.12 -26.52 -0.71
CA CYS A 46 -15.35 -25.60 -1.81
C CYS A 46 -15.75 -26.32 -3.10
N ARG A 47 -15.18 -27.48 -3.39
CA ARG A 47 -15.29 -28.20 -4.68
C ARG A 47 -15.04 -27.27 -5.87
N PRO A 48 -13.87 -26.64 -5.96
CA PRO A 48 -13.60 -25.61 -6.96
C PRO A 48 -13.48 -26.19 -8.37
N ASP A 49 -13.88 -25.41 -9.38
CA ASP A 49 -13.58 -25.68 -10.79
C ASP A 49 -12.10 -25.39 -11.11
N LEU A 50 -11.52 -24.44 -10.35
CA LEU A 50 -10.13 -23.99 -10.50
C LEU A 50 -9.58 -23.59 -9.13
N ILE A 51 -8.35 -23.99 -8.85
CA ILE A 51 -7.56 -23.45 -7.73
C ILE A 51 -6.56 -22.44 -8.30
N LEU A 52 -6.55 -21.23 -7.76
CA LEU A 52 -5.62 -20.18 -8.11
C LEU A 52 -4.76 -19.81 -6.90
N ALA A 53 -3.46 -19.77 -7.09
CA ALA A 53 -2.50 -19.41 -6.04
C ALA A 53 -1.81 -18.07 -6.38
N PRO A 54 -2.40 -16.93 -5.97
CA PRO A 54 -1.83 -15.61 -6.26
C PRO A 54 -0.52 -15.31 -5.54
N PHE A 55 -0.37 -15.83 -4.32
CA PHE A 55 0.79 -15.59 -3.48
C PHE A 55 0.97 -16.73 -2.48
N LEU A 56 1.95 -17.59 -2.70
CA LEU A 56 2.28 -18.70 -1.83
C LEU A 56 3.70 -18.59 -1.29
N LYS A 57 3.89 -19.16 -0.10
CA LYS A 57 5.19 -19.45 0.50
C LYS A 57 5.43 -20.96 0.69
N ARG A 58 4.36 -21.76 0.59
CA ARG A 58 4.37 -23.21 0.69
C ARG A 58 3.98 -23.81 -0.64
N ALA A 59 4.51 -24.99 -0.97
CA ALA A 59 4.05 -25.75 -2.13
C ALA A 59 2.60 -26.22 -1.92
N ILE A 60 1.82 -26.30 -2.99
CA ILE A 60 0.50 -26.94 -2.97
C ILE A 60 0.71 -28.44 -2.79
N PRO A 61 0.01 -29.11 -1.86
CA PRO A 61 0.15 -30.55 -1.64
C PRO A 61 -0.13 -31.38 -2.90
N GLU A 62 0.59 -32.49 -3.08
CA GLU A 62 0.41 -33.41 -4.21
C GLU A 62 -1.02 -33.97 -4.25
N SER A 63 -1.62 -34.24 -3.09
CA SER A 63 -3.01 -34.68 -2.96
C SER A 63 -4.02 -33.71 -3.60
N ILE A 64 -3.65 -32.45 -3.76
CA ILE A 64 -4.47 -31.40 -4.39
C ILE A 64 -4.10 -31.25 -5.88
N TRP A 65 -2.83 -30.92 -6.21
CA TRP A 65 -2.48 -30.59 -7.59
C TRP A 65 -2.55 -31.78 -8.55
N SER A 66 -2.45 -33.02 -8.06
CA SER A 66 -2.61 -34.22 -8.90
C SER A 66 -4.06 -34.50 -9.31
N ARG A 67 -5.04 -33.92 -8.61
CA ARG A 67 -6.49 -34.17 -8.83
C ARG A 67 -7.25 -32.94 -9.28
N HIS A 68 -6.71 -31.75 -9.02
CA HIS A 68 -7.33 -30.46 -9.33
C HIS A 68 -6.40 -29.61 -10.18
N ARG A 69 -6.99 -28.83 -11.08
CA ARG A 69 -6.23 -27.83 -11.81
C ARG A 69 -5.86 -26.69 -10.87
N CYS A 70 -4.56 -26.55 -10.62
CA CYS A 70 -4.00 -25.52 -9.76
C CYS A 70 -3.10 -24.61 -10.60
N LEU A 71 -3.42 -23.31 -10.65
CA LEU A 71 -2.60 -22.31 -11.33
C LEU A 71 -1.88 -21.44 -10.31
N VAL A 72 -0.58 -21.28 -10.49
CA VAL A 72 0.29 -20.44 -9.64
C VAL A 72 0.67 -19.19 -10.40
N VAL A 73 0.62 -18.06 -9.72
CA VAL A 73 1.09 -16.77 -10.26
C VAL A 73 2.54 -16.59 -9.84
N HIS A 74 3.46 -16.82 -10.76
CA HIS A 74 4.89 -16.66 -10.53
C HIS A 74 5.35 -15.26 -11.00
N PRO A 75 5.99 -14.43 -10.13
CA PRO A 75 6.47 -13.10 -10.49
C PRO A 75 7.81 -13.18 -11.25
N GLY A 76 7.84 -13.92 -12.33
CA GLY A 76 8.99 -14.19 -13.19
C GLY A 76 8.58 -14.30 -14.66
N ILE A 77 9.53 -14.07 -15.56
CA ILE A 77 9.36 -14.29 -16.99
C ILE A 77 9.28 -15.80 -17.29
N VAL A 78 8.81 -16.14 -18.49
CA VAL A 78 8.79 -17.54 -18.93
C VAL A 78 10.18 -18.15 -18.83
N GLY A 79 10.28 -19.27 -18.13
CA GLY A 79 11.53 -19.99 -17.89
C GLY A 79 12.27 -19.59 -16.62
N ASP A 80 11.88 -18.52 -15.94
CA ASP A 80 12.37 -18.24 -14.59
C ASP A 80 11.71 -19.20 -13.58
N ARG A 81 12.49 -19.77 -12.66
CA ARG A 81 12.02 -20.73 -11.66
C ARG A 81 12.64 -20.48 -10.31
N GLY A 82 11.88 -20.76 -9.27
CA GLY A 82 12.34 -20.75 -7.89
C GLY A 82 12.08 -19.45 -7.15
N PRO A 83 12.44 -19.40 -5.88
CA PRO A 83 12.20 -18.25 -5.01
C PRO A 83 13.11 -17.06 -5.34
N SER A 84 12.69 -15.86 -4.90
CA SER A 84 13.47 -14.61 -5.07
C SER A 84 13.64 -14.12 -6.53
N ALA A 85 12.76 -14.52 -7.45
CA ALA A 85 12.79 -14.14 -8.85
C ALA A 85 12.98 -12.62 -9.05
N LEU A 86 12.14 -11.82 -8.40
CA LEU A 86 12.18 -10.36 -8.49
C LEU A 86 13.41 -9.76 -7.80
N ASP A 87 13.91 -10.38 -6.73
CA ASP A 87 15.15 -9.96 -6.04
C ASP A 87 16.35 -10.06 -6.99
N TRP A 88 16.47 -11.20 -7.70
CA TRP A 88 17.54 -11.42 -8.69
C TRP A 88 17.41 -10.44 -9.86
N ALA A 89 16.22 -10.26 -10.40
CA ALA A 89 15.99 -9.35 -11.53
C ALA A 89 16.40 -7.91 -11.22
N ILE A 90 16.01 -7.38 -10.05
CA ILE A 90 16.36 -6.02 -9.62
C ILE A 90 17.87 -5.89 -9.37
N GLN A 91 18.46 -6.84 -8.66
CA GLN A 91 19.89 -6.78 -8.32
C GLN A 91 20.78 -6.91 -9.56
N GLN A 92 20.36 -7.66 -10.55
CA GLN A 92 21.06 -7.83 -11.83
C GLN A 92 20.78 -6.71 -12.83
N GLY A 93 19.86 -5.78 -12.53
CA GLY A 93 19.51 -4.67 -13.40
C GLY A 93 18.80 -5.10 -14.69
N ALA A 94 17.92 -6.09 -14.61
CA ALA A 94 17.12 -6.52 -15.75
C ALA A 94 16.30 -5.35 -16.32
N GLY A 95 16.31 -5.18 -17.64
CA GLY A 95 15.55 -4.10 -18.31
C GLY A 95 14.06 -4.42 -18.48
N GLU A 96 13.72 -5.71 -18.51
CA GLU A 96 12.35 -6.23 -18.64
C GLU A 96 12.14 -7.38 -17.67
N TRP A 97 10.93 -7.50 -17.16
CA TRP A 97 10.52 -8.61 -16.30
C TRP A 97 9.08 -9.02 -16.63
N GLY A 98 8.50 -9.96 -15.87
CA GLY A 98 7.16 -10.42 -16.17
C GLY A 98 6.51 -11.24 -15.07
N VAL A 99 5.30 -11.68 -15.39
CA VAL A 99 4.53 -12.65 -14.59
C VAL A 99 4.14 -13.82 -15.48
N THR A 100 4.32 -15.02 -14.97
CA THR A 100 3.93 -16.27 -15.65
C THR A 100 2.90 -17.01 -14.80
N VAL A 101 1.77 -17.38 -15.40
CA VAL A 101 0.75 -18.24 -14.77
C VAL A 101 1.04 -19.68 -15.18
N LEU A 102 1.43 -20.49 -14.20
CA LEU A 102 1.90 -21.87 -14.35
C LEU A 102 0.91 -22.85 -13.74
N GLN A 103 0.80 -24.05 -14.30
CA GLN A 103 0.13 -25.15 -13.63
C GLN A 103 1.04 -25.72 -12.54
N ALA A 104 0.51 -25.91 -11.35
CA ALA A 104 1.26 -26.54 -10.26
C ALA A 104 1.53 -28.01 -10.55
N GLU A 105 2.76 -28.44 -10.33
CA GLU A 105 3.26 -29.80 -10.46
C GLU A 105 4.35 -30.08 -9.41
N ALA A 106 4.98 -31.26 -9.47
CA ALA A 106 6.03 -31.65 -8.52
C ALA A 106 7.25 -30.73 -8.56
N GLU A 107 7.61 -30.22 -9.75
CA GLU A 107 8.71 -29.27 -9.92
C GLU A 107 8.20 -27.83 -9.69
N MET A 108 8.80 -27.13 -8.71
CA MET A 108 8.45 -25.74 -8.41
C MET A 108 8.69 -24.86 -9.64
N ASP A 109 7.65 -24.09 -10.02
CA ASP A 109 7.63 -23.17 -11.16
C ASP A 109 8.04 -23.81 -12.52
N GLY A 110 8.03 -25.16 -12.61
CA GLY A 110 8.40 -25.95 -13.79
C GLY A 110 7.21 -26.43 -14.62
N GLY A 111 5.99 -26.15 -14.23
CA GLY A 111 4.78 -26.62 -14.89
C GLY A 111 4.47 -25.92 -16.21
N PRO A 112 3.47 -26.43 -16.97
CA PRO A 112 3.04 -25.83 -18.23
C PRO A 112 2.53 -24.41 -18.06
N VAL A 113 2.85 -23.53 -19.01
CA VAL A 113 2.50 -22.11 -19.01
C VAL A 113 1.09 -21.91 -19.57
N TRP A 114 0.22 -21.31 -18.76
CA TRP A 114 -1.15 -20.96 -19.15
C TRP A 114 -1.25 -19.56 -19.73
N ALA A 115 -0.49 -18.61 -19.23
CA ALA A 115 -0.40 -17.24 -19.74
C ALA A 115 0.82 -16.52 -19.19
N THR A 116 1.23 -15.44 -19.84
CA THR A 116 2.30 -14.56 -19.37
C THR A 116 2.02 -13.12 -19.77
N ALA A 117 2.58 -12.17 -19.02
CA ALA A 117 2.59 -10.76 -19.35
C ALA A 117 3.92 -10.15 -18.87
N ASN A 118 4.59 -9.42 -19.77
CA ASN A 118 5.87 -8.77 -19.50
C ASN A 118 5.69 -7.26 -19.29
N PHE A 119 6.63 -6.64 -18.62
CA PHE A 119 6.68 -5.20 -18.37
C PHE A 119 8.13 -4.69 -18.29
N PRO A 120 8.39 -3.41 -18.65
CA PRO A 120 9.68 -2.77 -18.40
C PRO A 120 9.95 -2.71 -16.89
N LEU A 121 11.12 -3.19 -16.46
CA LEU A 121 11.51 -3.18 -15.06
C LEU A 121 12.13 -1.81 -14.70
N ARG A 122 11.39 -0.99 -13.97
CA ARG A 122 11.91 0.31 -13.48
C ARG A 122 12.84 0.14 -12.29
N ALA A 123 13.78 1.08 -12.11
CA ALA A 123 14.63 1.14 -10.94
C ALA A 123 13.82 1.61 -9.72
N ALA A 124 13.29 0.69 -8.92
CA ALA A 124 12.47 0.97 -7.74
C ALA A 124 12.55 -0.15 -6.70
N LYS A 125 11.97 0.11 -5.53
CA LYS A 125 11.83 -0.87 -4.45
C LYS A 125 11.06 -2.09 -4.93
N LYS A 126 11.51 -3.29 -4.58
CA LYS A 126 10.82 -4.55 -4.92
C LYS A 126 9.35 -4.53 -4.52
N SER A 127 9.07 -4.02 -3.33
CA SER A 127 7.71 -3.90 -2.81
C SER A 127 6.83 -3.01 -3.70
N SER A 128 7.39 -1.95 -4.30
CA SER A 128 6.72 -1.06 -5.23
C SER A 128 6.44 -1.74 -6.58
N ILE A 129 7.46 -2.39 -7.15
CA ILE A 129 7.32 -3.15 -8.41
C ILE A 129 6.26 -4.26 -8.26
N TYR A 130 6.27 -4.97 -7.12
CA TYR A 130 5.28 -6.02 -6.85
C TYR A 130 3.84 -5.48 -6.78
N ARG A 131 3.64 -4.31 -6.15
CA ARG A 131 2.31 -3.69 -6.02
C ARG A 131 1.79 -3.07 -7.31
N ASN A 132 2.66 -2.65 -8.18
CA ASN A 132 2.31 -1.98 -9.43
C ASN A 132 2.48 -2.92 -10.64
N GLU A 133 3.67 -3.02 -11.21
CA GLU A 133 3.91 -3.71 -12.47
C GLU A 133 3.58 -5.21 -12.40
N VAL A 134 4.02 -5.90 -11.34
CA VAL A 134 3.71 -7.33 -11.14
C VAL A 134 2.21 -7.53 -10.99
N THR A 135 1.53 -6.66 -10.22
CA THR A 135 0.08 -6.77 -10.02
C THR A 135 -0.68 -6.57 -11.34
N GLU A 136 -0.34 -5.56 -12.14
CA GLU A 136 -1.00 -5.32 -13.43
C GLU A 136 -0.75 -6.46 -14.42
N ALA A 137 0.50 -6.94 -14.54
CA ALA A 137 0.84 -8.09 -15.37
C ALA A 137 0.14 -9.38 -14.91
N ALA A 138 0.05 -9.59 -13.58
CA ALA A 138 -0.67 -10.74 -13.02
C ALA A 138 -2.16 -10.70 -13.35
N VAL A 139 -2.81 -9.53 -13.27
CA VAL A 139 -4.22 -9.37 -13.66
C VAL A 139 -4.41 -9.76 -15.12
N GLN A 140 -3.58 -9.24 -16.02
CA GLN A 140 -3.65 -9.55 -17.45
C GLN A 140 -3.47 -11.06 -17.72
N ALA A 141 -2.41 -11.65 -17.15
CA ALA A 141 -2.10 -13.06 -17.36
C ALA A 141 -3.15 -14.00 -16.74
N VAL A 142 -3.63 -13.70 -15.53
CA VAL A 142 -4.64 -14.53 -14.85
C VAL A 142 -5.97 -14.50 -15.57
N ILE A 143 -6.44 -13.35 -16.06
CA ILE A 143 -7.68 -13.27 -16.83
C ILE A 143 -7.59 -14.17 -18.06
N VAL A 144 -6.49 -14.06 -18.84
CA VAL A 144 -6.26 -14.92 -20.01
C VAL A 144 -6.22 -16.40 -19.62
N ALA A 145 -5.53 -16.75 -18.53
CA ALA A 145 -5.44 -18.13 -18.07
C ALA A 145 -6.80 -18.70 -17.64
N VAL A 146 -7.60 -17.92 -16.90
CA VAL A 146 -8.96 -18.32 -16.46
C VAL A 146 -9.90 -18.50 -17.65
N ASP A 147 -9.83 -17.61 -18.64
CA ASP A 147 -10.61 -17.74 -19.87
C ASP A 147 -10.23 -19.00 -20.67
N ARG A 148 -8.93 -19.33 -20.77
CA ARG A 148 -8.42 -20.57 -21.38
C ARG A 148 -8.92 -21.82 -20.66
N VAL A 149 -8.91 -21.78 -19.32
CA VAL A 149 -9.49 -22.86 -18.50
C VAL A 149 -10.97 -23.05 -18.78
N LYS A 150 -11.73 -21.95 -18.85
CA LYS A 150 -13.19 -21.96 -19.10
C LYS A 150 -13.53 -22.48 -20.49
N GLN A 151 -12.73 -22.13 -21.49
CA GLN A 151 -12.92 -22.58 -22.89
C GLN A 151 -12.60 -24.06 -23.06
N GLY A 152 -11.66 -24.61 -22.29
CA GLY A 152 -11.32 -26.04 -22.28
C GLY A 152 -10.56 -26.56 -23.51
N ASN A 153 -10.21 -25.72 -24.46
CA ASN A 153 -9.57 -26.07 -25.73
C ASN A 153 -8.09 -25.62 -25.82
N PHE A 154 -7.52 -25.07 -24.74
CA PHE A 154 -6.14 -24.64 -24.67
C PHE A 154 -5.24 -25.74 -24.11
N SER A 155 -4.13 -26.03 -24.78
CA SER A 155 -3.08 -26.95 -24.32
C SER A 155 -1.86 -26.13 -23.89
N PRO A 156 -1.59 -26.02 -22.58
CA PRO A 156 -0.45 -25.27 -22.09
C PRO A 156 0.86 -26.00 -22.40
N GLU A 157 1.90 -25.24 -22.73
CA GLU A 157 3.20 -25.78 -23.09
C GLU A 157 4.22 -25.61 -21.97
N ARG A 158 5.17 -26.55 -21.90
CA ARG A 158 6.34 -26.45 -21.02
C ARG A 158 7.44 -25.68 -21.74
N HIS A 159 8.14 -24.85 -21.01
CA HIS A 159 9.30 -24.13 -21.50
C HIS A 159 10.56 -24.54 -20.72
N PRO A 160 11.71 -24.61 -21.38
CA PRO A 160 12.98 -24.76 -20.68
C PRO A 160 13.19 -23.58 -19.74
N GLY A 161 13.83 -23.80 -18.60
CA GLY A 161 13.99 -22.76 -17.61
C GLY A 161 15.28 -22.86 -16.83
N GLN A 162 15.60 -21.77 -16.14
CA GLN A 162 16.72 -21.67 -15.22
C GLN A 162 16.20 -21.51 -13.81
N ALA A 163 16.58 -22.41 -12.93
CA ALA A 163 16.25 -22.34 -11.52
C ALA A 163 17.22 -21.39 -10.80
N HIS A 164 16.68 -20.42 -10.08
CA HIS A 164 17.42 -19.57 -9.18
C HIS A 164 17.27 -20.05 -7.73
N ALA A 165 18.37 -20.07 -6.99
CA ALA A 165 18.34 -20.37 -5.58
C ALA A 165 17.69 -19.25 -4.77
N LEU A 166 17.19 -19.56 -3.57
CA LEU A 166 16.78 -18.54 -2.60
C LEU A 166 17.96 -17.60 -2.33
N MET A 167 17.76 -16.31 -2.61
CA MET A 167 18.77 -15.28 -2.36
C MET A 167 18.98 -15.12 -0.85
N LYS A 168 20.20 -15.36 -0.39
CA LYS A 168 20.60 -15.29 1.03
C LYS A 168 21.14 -13.90 1.38
N GLN A 169 21.35 -13.63 2.67
CA GLN A 169 21.97 -12.38 3.11
C GLN A 169 23.41 -12.23 2.59
N SER A 170 24.13 -13.34 2.40
CA SER A 170 25.46 -13.33 1.76
C SER A 170 25.47 -12.79 0.34
N ASP A 171 24.35 -12.93 -0.40
CA ASP A 171 24.20 -12.44 -1.76
C ASP A 171 23.81 -10.94 -1.82
N ARG A 172 23.51 -10.36 -0.66
CA ARG A 172 23.02 -8.98 -0.49
C ARG A 172 24.02 -8.05 0.22
N VAL A 173 25.19 -8.55 0.61
CA VAL A 173 26.19 -7.78 1.38
C VAL A 173 26.54 -6.47 0.68
N ILE A 174 26.53 -5.36 1.42
CA ILE A 174 26.96 -4.04 0.95
C ILE A 174 28.41 -3.80 1.38
N GLU A 175 29.28 -3.53 0.41
CA GLU A 175 30.66 -3.13 0.68
C GLU A 175 30.78 -1.60 0.64
N TRP A 176 30.39 -0.92 1.72
CA TRP A 176 30.34 0.55 1.82
C TRP A 176 31.65 1.24 1.39
N GLN A 177 32.78 0.60 1.58
CA GLN A 177 34.12 1.13 1.24
C GLN A 177 34.47 1.01 -0.25
N ARG A 178 33.64 0.33 -1.06
CA ARG A 178 33.94 -0.01 -2.44
C ARG A 178 32.82 0.29 -3.42
N GLU A 179 31.57 0.28 -2.95
CA GLU A 179 30.40 0.38 -3.84
C GLU A 179 29.86 1.81 -3.90
N GLY A 180 29.41 2.20 -5.08
CA GLY A 180 28.73 3.47 -5.32
C GLY A 180 27.25 3.43 -4.96
N SER A 181 26.66 4.61 -4.83
CA SER A 181 25.28 4.82 -4.43
C SER A 181 24.28 4.04 -5.28
N VAL A 182 24.48 3.96 -6.59
CA VAL A 182 23.57 3.27 -7.52
C VAL A 182 23.51 1.77 -7.22
N ALA A 183 24.66 1.12 -7.03
CA ALA A 183 24.73 -0.31 -6.72
C ALA A 183 24.13 -0.63 -5.35
N ILE A 184 24.42 0.21 -4.34
CA ILE A 184 23.87 0.06 -2.99
C ILE A 184 22.36 0.21 -3.00
N ILE A 185 21.82 1.23 -3.68
CA ILE A 185 20.37 1.44 -3.80
C ILE A 185 19.69 0.26 -4.52
N ALA A 186 20.30 -0.27 -5.58
CA ALA A 186 19.75 -1.44 -6.29
C ALA A 186 19.64 -2.67 -5.37
N ARG A 187 20.66 -2.94 -4.53
CA ARG A 187 20.60 -4.02 -3.54
C ARG A 187 19.53 -3.78 -2.48
N LEU A 188 19.48 -2.57 -1.90
CA LEU A 188 18.47 -2.20 -0.91
C LEU A 188 17.07 -2.33 -1.50
N ASN A 189 16.87 -1.88 -2.73
CA ASN A 189 15.61 -2.00 -3.45
C ASN A 189 15.21 -3.47 -3.70
N ALA A 190 16.17 -4.34 -4.09
CA ALA A 190 15.93 -5.77 -4.28
C ALA A 190 15.49 -6.50 -2.98
N ALA A 191 15.90 -6.00 -1.82
CA ALA A 191 15.56 -6.56 -0.52
C ALA A 191 14.40 -5.85 0.18
N ASP A 192 13.91 -4.73 -0.37
CA ASP A 192 12.87 -3.92 0.29
C ASP A 192 11.56 -4.68 0.50
N GLY A 193 10.84 -4.29 1.55
CA GLY A 193 9.66 -5.01 2.01
C GLY A 193 10.04 -6.21 2.90
N PHE A 194 10.74 -7.18 2.37
CA PHE A 194 11.31 -8.35 3.03
C PHE A 194 12.41 -8.97 2.15
N PRO A 195 13.56 -9.43 2.69
CA PRO A 195 13.91 -9.49 4.14
C PRO A 195 14.61 -8.23 4.66
N GLY A 196 14.96 -7.26 3.83
CA GLY A 196 15.91 -6.19 4.10
C GLY A 196 17.36 -6.67 3.95
N ILE A 197 18.33 -5.76 4.11
CA ILE A 197 19.76 -6.09 4.06
C ILE A 197 20.34 -6.06 5.46
N ALA A 198 20.96 -7.15 5.88
CA ALA A 198 21.69 -7.23 7.14
C ALA A 198 22.91 -6.30 7.10
N ASP A 199 23.01 -5.42 8.08
CA ASP A 199 24.05 -4.42 8.20
C ASP A 199 24.16 -3.98 9.67
N GLU A 200 24.95 -2.93 9.93
CA GLU A 200 25.18 -2.35 11.25
C GLU A 200 25.03 -0.82 11.21
N LEU A 201 24.32 -0.28 12.19
CA LEU A 201 24.26 1.15 12.48
C LEU A 201 24.57 1.38 13.95
N PHE A 202 25.38 2.39 14.26
CA PHE A 202 25.83 2.71 15.63
C PHE A 202 26.44 1.51 16.39
N GLY A 203 27.17 0.62 15.68
CA GLY A 203 27.75 -0.59 16.27
C GLY A 203 26.73 -1.67 16.64
N GLN A 204 25.49 -1.59 16.12
CA GLN A 204 24.42 -2.52 16.44
C GLN A 204 23.84 -3.14 15.16
N PRO A 205 23.60 -4.48 15.15
CA PRO A 205 23.07 -5.17 13.99
C PRO A 205 21.64 -4.74 13.68
N CYS A 206 21.33 -4.60 12.39
CA CYS A 206 20.00 -4.30 11.91
C CYS A 206 19.80 -4.79 10.46
N HIS A 207 18.58 -4.67 9.95
CA HIS A 207 18.27 -4.80 8.53
C HIS A 207 17.83 -3.44 8.00
N LEU A 208 18.39 -3.04 6.85
CA LEU A 208 18.13 -1.77 6.18
C LEU A 208 16.99 -1.89 5.17
N PHE A 209 16.18 -0.83 5.08
CA PHE A 209 15.06 -0.69 4.15
C PHE A 209 14.90 0.77 3.72
N ASP A 210 14.06 1.00 2.71
CA ASP A 210 13.60 2.33 2.32
C ASP A 210 14.75 3.24 1.90
N ALA A 211 15.51 2.79 0.89
CA ALA A 211 16.65 3.52 0.36
C ALA A 211 16.23 4.65 -0.58
N TRP A 212 16.92 5.81 -0.45
CA TRP A 212 16.74 6.96 -1.31
C TRP A 212 18.10 7.54 -1.72
N PRO A 213 18.23 8.06 -2.96
CA PRO A 213 19.48 8.66 -3.42
C PRO A 213 19.74 9.99 -2.72
N GLU A 214 21.03 10.33 -2.59
CA GLU A 214 21.51 11.64 -2.17
C GLU A 214 22.56 12.14 -3.15
N ALA A 215 22.29 13.26 -3.83
CA ALA A 215 23.12 13.75 -4.90
C ALA A 215 24.25 14.68 -4.45
N THR A 216 24.11 15.36 -3.31
CA THR A 216 24.98 16.48 -2.91
C THR A 216 25.92 16.17 -1.76
N LEU A 217 25.47 15.38 -0.79
CA LEU A 217 26.27 15.07 0.41
C LEU A 217 27.38 14.08 0.12
N ARG A 218 28.51 14.29 0.76
CA ARG A 218 29.73 13.47 0.63
C ARG A 218 30.39 13.29 1.99
N GLY A 219 31.09 12.17 2.16
CA GLY A 219 31.88 11.89 3.37
C GLY A 219 32.75 10.67 3.20
N ALA A 220 33.41 10.26 4.27
CA ALA A 220 34.17 9.00 4.26
C ALA A 220 33.19 7.83 4.02
N PRO A 221 33.47 6.93 3.05
CA PRO A 221 32.58 5.83 2.75
C PRO A 221 32.21 5.02 3.99
N GLY A 222 30.91 4.74 4.16
CA GLY A 222 30.36 4.05 5.32
C GLY A 222 30.04 4.92 6.53
N SER A 223 30.53 6.19 6.60
CA SER A 223 30.22 7.08 7.72
C SER A 223 28.79 7.61 7.68
N LEU A 224 28.19 7.83 8.85
CA LEU A 224 26.89 8.48 8.99
C LEU A 224 27.09 10.00 8.89
N LEU A 225 26.37 10.63 7.96
CA LEU A 225 26.54 12.06 7.65
C LEU A 225 25.57 12.94 8.45
N GLY A 226 24.40 12.42 8.78
CA GLY A 226 23.37 13.15 9.48
C GLY A 226 22.02 12.47 9.40
N ARG A 227 21.01 13.14 9.96
CA ARG A 227 19.61 12.69 9.94
C ARG A 227 18.70 13.75 9.32
N ARG A 228 17.58 13.31 8.84
CA ARG A 228 16.45 14.17 8.45
C ARG A 228 15.16 13.45 8.78
N GLU A 229 14.36 14.03 9.65
CA GLU A 229 13.10 13.44 10.09
C GLU A 229 13.24 11.96 10.50
N THR A 230 12.73 11.05 9.66
CA THR A 230 12.76 9.60 9.93
C THR A 230 13.97 8.88 9.35
N ALA A 231 14.80 9.55 8.53
CA ALA A 231 15.88 8.94 7.76
C ALA A 231 17.28 9.29 8.27
N ILE A 232 18.22 8.38 8.05
CA ILE A 232 19.65 8.54 8.32
C ILE A 232 20.42 8.51 6.99
N CYS A 233 21.35 9.46 6.79
CA CYS A 233 22.19 9.54 5.62
C CYS A 233 23.53 8.85 5.85
N ARG A 234 23.95 7.96 4.94
CA ARG A 234 25.23 7.23 5.01
C ARG A 234 26.02 7.43 3.72
N ALA A 235 27.31 7.76 3.87
CA ALA A 235 28.21 8.00 2.75
C ALA A 235 28.54 6.72 1.99
N THR A 236 28.72 6.85 0.67
CA THR A 236 29.22 5.84 -0.25
C THR A 236 30.53 6.33 -0.88
N VAL A 237 31.15 5.56 -1.79
CA VAL A 237 32.40 5.99 -2.44
C VAL A 237 32.23 7.18 -3.40
N ASP A 238 31.00 7.40 -3.91
CA ASP A 238 30.69 8.42 -4.92
C ASP A 238 29.58 9.40 -4.52
N GLY A 239 28.98 9.22 -3.33
CA GLY A 239 27.84 10.01 -2.89
C GLY A 239 27.38 9.64 -1.49
N ALA A 240 26.07 9.55 -1.34
CA ALA A 240 25.44 9.04 -0.14
C ALA A 240 24.08 8.40 -0.44
N VAL A 241 23.54 7.67 0.53
CA VAL A 241 22.24 7.02 0.49
C VAL A 241 21.49 7.35 1.79
N TRP A 242 20.23 7.72 1.68
CA TRP A 242 19.31 7.80 2.80
C TRP A 242 18.70 6.44 3.10
N ILE A 243 18.59 6.11 4.38
CA ILE A 243 17.96 4.90 4.92
C ILE A 243 16.77 5.37 5.75
N GLY A 244 15.57 5.17 5.25
CA GLY A 244 14.34 5.64 5.91
C GLY A 244 13.88 4.71 7.03
N HIS A 245 14.07 3.40 6.88
CA HIS A 245 13.56 2.40 7.81
C HIS A 245 14.58 1.31 8.12
N VAL A 246 14.50 0.79 9.34
CA VAL A 246 15.35 -0.31 9.80
C VAL A 246 14.55 -1.30 10.64
N LYS A 247 15.08 -2.52 10.77
CA LYS A 247 14.57 -3.54 11.67
C LYS A 247 15.70 -4.12 12.51
N ARG A 248 15.66 -3.96 13.82
CA ARG A 248 16.60 -4.59 14.74
C ARG A 248 16.29 -6.09 14.89
N PRO A 249 17.29 -6.93 15.24
CA PRO A 249 17.03 -8.36 15.50
C PRO A 249 15.92 -8.56 16.55
N GLY A 250 14.98 -9.45 16.26
CA GLY A 250 13.83 -9.69 17.14
C GLY A 250 12.80 -8.57 17.21
N GLY A 251 13.08 -7.39 16.62
CA GLY A 251 12.19 -6.23 16.63
C GLY A 251 11.28 -6.14 15.42
N ILE A 252 10.57 -5.01 15.34
CA ILE A 252 9.70 -4.64 14.23
C ILE A 252 10.38 -3.60 13.34
N LYS A 253 9.88 -3.42 12.13
CA LYS A 253 10.40 -2.39 11.21
C LYS A 253 9.93 -1.00 11.67
N LEU A 254 10.87 -0.09 11.86
CA LEU A 254 10.62 1.27 12.34
C LEU A 254 11.35 2.31 11.48
N PRO A 255 10.93 3.58 11.50
CA PRO A 255 11.74 4.70 11.05
C PRO A 255 13.15 4.63 11.65
N ALA A 256 14.17 4.89 10.84
CA ALA A 256 15.56 4.68 11.24
C ALA A 256 15.96 5.50 12.50
N THR A 257 15.48 6.76 12.58
CA THR A 257 15.73 7.64 13.74
C THR A 257 14.97 7.21 15.00
N LEU A 258 13.85 6.50 14.87
CA LEU A 258 13.11 5.96 16.01
C LEU A 258 13.72 4.65 16.52
N ALA A 259 14.21 3.81 15.61
CA ALA A 259 14.85 2.54 15.97
C ALA A 259 16.19 2.72 16.68
N PHE A 260 16.87 3.84 16.42
CA PHE A 260 18.17 4.20 16.97
C PHE A 260 18.12 5.59 17.61
N PRO A 261 17.90 5.69 18.93
CA PRO A 261 17.93 6.98 19.64
C PRO A 261 19.25 7.74 19.46
N GLU A 262 20.35 7.03 19.24
CA GLU A 262 21.69 7.57 18.94
C GLU A 262 21.70 8.46 17.68
N ALA A 263 20.75 8.28 16.79
CA ALA A 263 20.56 9.17 15.65
C ALA A 263 20.28 10.62 16.05
N GLY A 264 19.80 10.87 17.27
CA GLY A 264 19.62 12.20 17.83
C GLY A 264 20.92 13.01 17.95
N GLU A 265 22.08 12.33 18.04
CA GLU A 265 23.42 12.94 18.11
C GLU A 265 23.96 13.35 16.73
N LEU A 266 23.36 12.83 15.64
CA LEU A 266 23.78 13.19 14.29
C LEU A 266 23.32 14.61 13.92
N PRO A 267 24.10 15.32 13.07
CA PRO A 267 23.67 16.60 12.52
C PRO A 267 22.32 16.50 11.82
N GLU A 268 21.45 17.47 12.07
CA GLU A 268 20.20 17.58 11.35
C GLU A 268 20.42 18.23 9.98
N LEU A 269 20.02 17.56 8.92
CA LEU A 269 20.19 17.99 7.53
C LEU A 269 18.84 18.49 6.97
N ALA A 270 18.25 19.49 7.64
CA ALA A 270 16.92 20.02 7.28
C ALA A 270 16.91 20.63 5.87
N LEU A 271 15.76 20.51 5.20
CA LEU A 271 15.46 21.27 3.97
C LEU A 271 14.84 22.63 4.31
N ALA A 272 15.07 23.61 3.46
CA ALA A 272 14.51 24.94 3.61
C ALA A 272 13.03 24.95 3.12
N GLY A 273 12.10 24.68 4.02
CA GLY A 273 10.66 24.63 3.73
C GLY A 273 10.22 23.41 2.94
N TYR A 274 9.08 23.54 2.22
CA TYR A 274 8.41 22.41 1.56
C TYR A 274 8.66 22.32 0.06
N TRP A 275 9.37 23.29 -0.54
CA TRP A 275 9.65 23.24 -1.97
C TRP A 275 10.39 21.96 -2.34
N LYS A 276 9.97 21.35 -3.43
CA LYS A 276 10.62 20.17 -3.96
C LYS A 276 12.09 20.47 -4.25
N SER A 277 12.98 19.62 -3.73
CA SER A 277 14.41 19.75 -3.96
C SER A 277 14.74 19.62 -5.45
N PRO A 278 15.58 20.50 -6.00
CA PRO A 278 16.02 20.39 -7.39
C PRO A 278 17.00 19.23 -7.62
N THR A 279 17.55 18.66 -6.55
CA THR A 279 18.49 17.52 -6.57
C THR A 279 17.90 16.33 -5.87
N ALA A 280 18.32 15.14 -6.27
CA ALA A 280 17.89 13.92 -5.62
C ALA A 280 18.36 13.89 -4.16
N THR A 281 17.41 13.84 -3.25
CA THR A 281 17.60 13.70 -1.79
C THR A 281 16.33 13.12 -1.18
N TRP A 282 16.41 12.66 0.07
CA TRP A 282 15.23 12.22 0.81
C TRP A 282 14.34 13.41 1.17
N GLN A 283 13.10 13.38 0.72
CA GLN A 283 12.08 14.37 1.00
C GLN A 283 10.70 13.71 0.91
N ASP A 284 10.07 13.45 2.04
CA ASP A 284 8.79 12.75 2.14
C ASP A 284 7.57 13.67 1.98
N ILE A 285 7.73 14.98 2.14
CA ILE A 285 6.71 16.01 1.85
C ILE A 285 7.34 17.05 0.92
N ALA A 286 6.76 17.25 -0.25
CA ALA A 286 7.27 18.19 -1.24
C ALA A 286 6.15 18.99 -1.91
N TYR A 287 6.44 20.21 -2.30
CA TYR A 287 5.51 21.12 -2.93
C TYR A 287 6.08 21.73 -4.22
N GLU A 288 5.24 21.81 -5.24
CA GLU A 288 5.52 22.46 -6.52
C GLU A 288 4.33 23.33 -6.94
N GLU A 289 4.55 24.35 -7.76
CA GLU A 289 3.47 25.17 -8.33
C GLU A 289 3.56 25.20 -9.85
N ALA A 290 2.40 25.10 -10.52
CA ALA A 290 2.29 25.30 -11.95
C ALA A 290 0.88 25.81 -12.31
N ALA A 291 0.80 26.84 -13.14
CA ALA A 291 -0.44 27.35 -13.75
C ALA A 291 -1.60 27.56 -12.74
N GLY A 292 -1.31 28.14 -11.56
CA GLY A 292 -2.31 28.41 -10.52
C GLY A 292 -2.72 27.20 -9.68
N VAL A 293 -2.00 26.07 -9.82
CA VAL A 293 -2.18 24.85 -9.04
C VAL A 293 -0.96 24.63 -8.15
N GLY A 294 -1.18 24.33 -6.87
CA GLY A 294 -0.19 23.84 -5.94
C GLY A 294 -0.26 22.31 -5.86
N PHE A 295 0.86 21.63 -6.04
CA PHE A 295 0.98 20.18 -5.93
C PHE A 295 1.73 19.85 -4.64
N LEU A 296 0.99 19.40 -3.61
CA LEU A 296 1.55 18.94 -2.35
C LEU A 296 1.61 17.41 -2.37
N SER A 297 2.81 16.88 -2.50
CA SER A 297 3.06 15.45 -2.47
C SER A 297 3.56 15.00 -1.09
N PHE A 298 3.13 13.81 -0.67
CA PHE A 298 3.63 13.14 0.53
C PHE A 298 3.82 11.65 0.24
N GLU A 299 5.03 11.15 0.48
CA GLU A 299 5.37 9.76 0.22
C GLU A 299 5.86 9.11 1.52
N PHE A 300 4.92 8.61 2.31
CA PHE A 300 5.23 7.90 3.54
C PHE A 300 5.34 6.40 3.30
N TYR A 301 6.37 5.81 3.87
CA TYR A 301 6.67 4.40 3.67
C TYR A 301 5.48 3.50 4.06
N ASN A 302 5.07 2.62 3.14
CA ASN A 302 3.86 1.79 3.25
C ASN A 302 2.54 2.58 3.45
N GLY A 303 2.51 3.87 3.20
CA GLY A 303 1.31 4.71 3.32
C GLY A 303 0.82 4.91 4.76
N ALA A 304 1.63 4.60 5.76
CA ALA A 304 1.29 4.78 7.17
C ALA A 304 1.67 6.19 7.64
N LEU A 305 0.77 6.84 8.39
CA LEU A 305 0.95 8.19 8.90
C LEU A 305 1.10 8.15 10.44
N SER A 306 2.32 8.41 10.92
CA SER A 306 2.57 8.59 12.36
C SER A 306 2.04 9.93 12.85
N THR A 307 1.94 10.09 14.16
CA THR A 307 1.56 11.35 14.81
C THR A 307 2.38 12.54 14.30
N THR A 308 3.71 12.37 14.20
CA THR A 308 4.61 13.41 13.70
C THR A 308 4.40 13.69 12.21
N GLN A 309 4.24 12.65 11.38
CA GLN A 309 3.99 12.82 9.94
C GLN A 309 2.65 13.51 9.67
N CYS A 310 1.59 13.17 10.44
CA CYS A 310 0.30 13.88 10.35
C CYS A 310 0.47 15.37 10.66
N ARG A 311 1.17 15.73 11.75
CA ARG A 311 1.41 17.13 12.13
C ARG A 311 2.21 17.88 11.07
N ARG A 312 3.31 17.30 10.58
CA ARG A 312 4.13 17.89 9.50
C ARG A 312 3.31 18.11 8.22
N LEU A 313 2.48 17.14 7.84
CA LEU A 313 1.63 17.28 6.65
C LEU A 313 0.53 18.33 6.87
N THR A 314 -0.01 18.46 8.07
CA THR A 314 -0.96 19.53 8.44
C THR A 314 -0.31 20.91 8.31
N GLU A 315 0.92 21.07 8.81
CA GLU A 315 1.70 22.31 8.68
C GLU A 315 2.02 22.62 7.21
N ALA A 316 2.46 21.63 6.44
CA ALA A 316 2.74 21.78 5.01
C ALA A 316 1.48 22.15 4.22
N PHE A 317 0.34 21.54 4.52
CA PHE A 317 -0.94 21.88 3.92
C PHE A 317 -1.36 23.30 4.30
N GLY A 318 -1.28 23.69 5.58
CA GLY A 318 -1.54 25.05 6.04
C GLY A 318 -0.65 26.06 5.34
N TRP A 319 0.64 25.78 5.15
CA TRP A 319 1.53 26.63 4.36
C TRP A 319 1.10 26.68 2.88
N ALA A 320 0.75 25.55 2.27
CA ALA A 320 0.27 25.52 0.88
C ALA A 320 -0.99 26.39 0.67
N THR A 321 -1.89 26.48 1.67
CA THR A 321 -3.07 27.35 1.59
C THR A 321 -2.75 28.84 1.61
N THR A 322 -1.55 29.25 2.01
CA THR A 322 -1.09 30.65 1.92
C THR A 322 -0.55 31.03 0.54
N ARG A 323 -0.39 30.05 -0.36
CA ARG A 323 0.17 30.28 -1.70
C ARG A 323 -0.89 30.87 -2.64
N PRO A 324 -0.46 31.63 -3.67
CA PRO A 324 -1.36 32.28 -4.62
C PRO A 324 -1.92 31.29 -5.67
N THR A 325 -2.30 30.10 -5.22
CA THR A 325 -2.92 29.06 -6.05
C THR A 325 -4.42 29.01 -5.82
N LYS A 326 -5.18 28.52 -6.80
CA LYS A 326 -6.64 28.36 -6.70
C LYS A 326 -7.04 26.90 -6.45
N VAL A 327 -6.14 25.99 -6.75
CA VAL A 327 -6.32 24.55 -6.59
C VAL A 327 -5.10 24.00 -5.86
N ILE A 328 -5.33 23.06 -4.93
CA ILE A 328 -4.27 22.24 -4.31
C ILE A 328 -4.55 20.79 -4.68
N VAL A 329 -3.55 20.12 -5.26
CA VAL A 329 -3.57 18.68 -5.50
C VAL A 329 -2.75 18.00 -4.42
N LEU A 330 -3.40 17.15 -3.63
CA LEU A 330 -2.76 16.27 -2.67
C LEU A 330 -2.42 14.96 -3.37
N SER A 331 -1.15 14.56 -3.40
CA SER A 331 -0.66 13.34 -4.02
C SER A 331 0.07 12.48 -2.99
N GLY A 332 -0.37 11.26 -2.79
CA GLY A 332 0.38 10.23 -2.04
C GLY A 332 1.42 9.55 -2.92
N GLY A 333 2.12 8.56 -2.37
CA GLY A 333 3.03 7.70 -3.12
C GLY A 333 2.31 6.84 -4.17
N SER A 334 3.09 6.30 -5.11
CA SER A 334 2.58 5.40 -6.16
C SER A 334 2.10 4.05 -5.61
N ASP A 335 2.59 3.62 -4.46
CA ASP A 335 2.21 2.36 -3.82
C ASP A 335 0.96 2.52 -2.97
N PHE A 336 0.95 3.58 -2.19
CA PHE A 336 -0.14 3.92 -1.28
C PHE A 336 -0.39 5.43 -1.27
N TRP A 337 -1.66 5.78 -1.28
CA TRP A 337 -2.10 7.09 -0.85
C TRP A 337 -1.95 7.20 0.67
N SER A 338 -2.67 6.38 1.40
CA SER A 338 -2.55 6.25 2.85
C SER A 338 -3.27 4.99 3.35
N ASN A 339 -2.71 4.37 4.38
CA ASN A 339 -3.32 3.29 5.14
C ASN A 339 -3.80 3.73 6.54
N GLY A 340 -3.90 5.05 6.79
CA GLY A 340 -4.27 5.61 8.08
C GLY A 340 -3.11 5.60 9.08
N ILE A 341 -3.41 5.44 10.36
CA ILE A 341 -2.46 5.53 11.48
C ILE A 341 -1.30 4.53 11.38
N HIS A 342 -0.13 4.90 11.91
CA HIS A 342 1.11 4.13 11.78
C HIS A 342 1.25 3.06 12.86
N LEU A 343 0.76 1.84 12.60
CA LEU A 343 0.68 0.76 13.58
C LEU A 343 2.04 0.34 14.16
N ASN A 344 3.13 0.41 13.37
CA ASN A 344 4.46 0.04 13.86
C ASN A 344 5.00 1.07 14.88
N THR A 345 4.81 2.37 14.65
CA THR A 345 5.22 3.40 15.63
C THR A 345 4.37 3.34 16.89
N ILE A 346 3.09 3.03 16.75
CA ILE A 346 2.19 2.79 17.87
C ILE A 346 2.64 1.58 18.70
N GLU A 347 2.98 0.46 18.04
CA GLU A 347 3.45 -0.74 18.74
C GLU A 347 4.77 -0.54 19.48
N ALA A 348 5.63 0.33 18.94
CA ALA A 348 6.94 0.63 19.55
C ALA A 348 6.88 1.64 20.70
N ALA A 349 5.74 2.29 20.92
CA ALA A 349 5.60 3.31 21.96
C ALA A 349 5.50 2.68 23.35
N ASP A 350 5.91 3.42 24.39
CA ASP A 350 5.80 2.98 25.79
C ASP A 350 4.36 2.69 26.19
N SER A 351 3.41 3.49 25.68
CA SER A 351 1.97 3.27 25.82
C SER A 351 1.30 3.24 24.43
N PRO A 352 1.15 2.05 23.84
CA PRO A 352 0.50 1.94 22.53
C PRO A 352 -0.94 2.48 22.48
N ALA A 353 -1.67 2.47 23.59
CA ALA A 353 -3.00 3.06 23.65
C ALA A 353 -2.95 4.60 23.54
N ASP A 354 -2.01 5.24 24.24
CA ASP A 354 -1.84 6.69 24.23
C ASP A 354 -1.31 7.17 22.89
N GLU A 355 -0.36 6.43 22.26
CA GLU A 355 0.12 6.74 20.93
C GLU A 355 -0.98 6.54 19.88
N SER A 356 -1.83 5.51 20.01
CA SER A 356 -3.01 5.35 19.14
C SER A 356 -3.95 6.56 19.26
N TRP A 357 -4.17 7.04 20.49
CA TRP A 357 -4.98 8.21 20.74
C TRP A 357 -4.36 9.50 20.17
N ALA A 358 -3.06 9.69 20.34
CA ALA A 358 -2.33 10.82 19.76
C ALA A 358 -2.38 10.79 18.23
N ASN A 359 -2.17 9.61 17.63
CA ASN A 359 -2.12 9.47 16.18
C ASN A 359 -3.50 9.66 15.52
N ILE A 360 -4.59 9.13 16.13
CA ILE A 360 -5.94 9.32 15.58
C ILE A 360 -6.36 10.79 15.66
N ASN A 361 -5.99 11.50 16.74
CA ASN A 361 -6.26 12.93 16.83
C ASN A 361 -5.46 13.73 15.80
N ALA A 362 -4.20 13.37 15.55
CA ALA A 362 -3.36 14.07 14.57
C ALA A 362 -3.84 13.86 13.13
N ILE A 363 -4.34 12.68 12.78
CA ILE A 363 -4.92 12.45 11.44
C ILE A 363 -6.28 13.13 11.29
N ASP A 364 -7.07 13.21 12.36
CA ASP A 364 -8.30 14.00 12.39
C ASP A 364 -8.03 15.50 12.20
N ASP A 365 -6.96 16.03 12.84
CA ASP A 365 -6.55 17.43 12.65
C ASP A 365 -6.20 17.71 11.17
N LEU A 366 -5.51 16.78 10.51
CA LEU A 366 -5.20 16.87 9.08
C LEU A 366 -6.48 16.82 8.22
N ALA A 367 -7.37 15.89 8.49
CA ALA A 367 -8.64 15.79 7.77
C ALA A 367 -9.49 17.04 7.98
N GLU A 368 -9.54 17.59 9.19
CA GLU A 368 -10.25 18.83 9.51
C GLU A 368 -9.63 20.04 8.79
N ALA A 369 -8.30 20.12 8.72
CA ALA A 369 -7.61 21.19 7.99
C ALA A 369 -7.98 21.17 6.49
N ILE A 370 -8.06 20.00 5.87
CA ILE A 370 -8.50 19.84 4.47
C ILE A 370 -9.96 20.26 4.32
N LEU A 371 -10.86 19.81 5.20
CA LEU A 371 -12.28 20.15 5.19
C LEU A 371 -12.56 21.63 5.38
N ARG A 372 -11.73 22.32 6.17
CA ARG A 372 -11.86 23.76 6.45
C ARG A 372 -11.19 24.65 5.41
N CYS A 373 -10.41 24.09 4.48
CA CYS A 373 -9.81 24.86 3.41
C CYS A 373 -10.90 25.44 2.50
N ASP A 374 -11.10 26.74 2.55
CA ASP A 374 -12.12 27.48 1.79
C ASP A 374 -11.53 28.50 0.81
N THR A 375 -10.20 28.58 0.73
CA THR A 375 -9.46 29.50 -0.14
C THR A 375 -9.05 28.86 -1.46
N GLN A 376 -8.91 27.54 -1.51
CA GLN A 376 -8.60 26.75 -2.69
C GLN A 376 -9.58 25.57 -2.83
N THR A 377 -9.71 25.06 -4.06
CA THR A 377 -10.28 23.75 -4.30
C THR A 377 -9.22 22.69 -4.02
N VAL A 378 -9.54 21.70 -3.21
CA VAL A 378 -8.62 20.61 -2.86
C VAL A 378 -8.98 19.35 -3.62
N ILE A 379 -7.99 18.73 -4.27
CA ILE A 379 -8.12 17.48 -5.02
C ILE A 379 -7.23 16.45 -4.36
N ALA A 380 -7.79 15.29 -3.98
CA ALA A 380 -7.01 14.11 -3.60
C ALA A 380 -6.79 13.25 -4.86
N ALA A 381 -5.53 13.06 -5.25
CA ALA A 381 -5.12 12.29 -6.42
C ALA A 381 -4.46 10.98 -5.98
N LEU A 382 -5.18 9.87 -6.06
CA LEU A 382 -4.74 8.57 -5.59
C LEU A 382 -4.08 7.77 -6.72
N ALA A 383 -2.76 7.83 -6.79
CA ALA A 383 -1.96 6.95 -7.66
C ALA A 383 -1.78 5.55 -7.06
N GLY A 384 -1.85 5.41 -5.74
CA GLY A 384 -1.68 4.19 -4.98
C GLY A 384 -2.88 3.84 -4.11
N ASN A 385 -2.85 2.65 -3.51
CA ASN A 385 -3.93 2.09 -2.71
C ASN A 385 -4.24 2.92 -1.45
N ALA A 386 -5.46 2.83 -0.96
CA ALA A 386 -5.87 3.46 0.30
C ALA A 386 -6.62 2.48 1.20
N GLY A 387 -6.36 2.58 2.51
CA GLY A 387 -7.01 1.74 3.51
C GLY A 387 -7.44 2.52 4.74
N ALA A 388 -8.49 2.05 5.39
CA ALA A 388 -9.02 2.59 6.64
C ALA A 388 -9.15 4.13 6.59
N GLY A 389 -8.58 4.85 7.54
CA GLY A 389 -8.57 6.30 7.61
C GLY A 389 -8.02 7.00 6.37
N GLY A 390 -7.11 6.35 5.63
CA GLY A 390 -6.59 6.89 4.38
C GLY A 390 -7.67 7.12 3.31
N CYS A 391 -8.70 6.27 3.25
CA CYS A 391 -9.82 6.45 2.32
C CYS A 391 -10.65 7.69 2.66
N PHE A 392 -10.83 7.99 3.95
CA PHE A 392 -11.61 9.13 4.42
C PHE A 392 -10.80 10.41 4.45
N LEU A 393 -9.50 10.34 4.74
CA LEU A 393 -8.56 11.45 4.56
C LEU A 393 -8.59 11.95 3.11
N ALA A 394 -8.60 11.04 2.12
CA ALA A 394 -8.78 11.40 0.72
C ALA A 394 -10.15 12.07 0.49
N ARG A 395 -11.23 11.52 1.09
CA ARG A 395 -12.59 12.05 0.94
C ARG A 395 -12.79 13.43 1.58
N ALA A 396 -11.92 13.85 2.49
CA ALA A 396 -11.95 15.21 3.05
C ALA A 396 -11.69 16.30 1.98
N ALA A 397 -11.08 15.95 0.86
CA ALA A 397 -10.92 16.83 -0.29
C ALA A 397 -12.25 17.09 -1.04
N ASP A 398 -12.33 18.18 -1.80
CA ASP A 398 -13.49 18.52 -2.62
C ASP A 398 -13.72 17.48 -3.71
N PHE A 399 -12.63 17.08 -4.38
CA PHE A 399 -12.63 16.04 -5.39
C PHE A 399 -11.65 14.93 -5.05
N VAL A 400 -12.04 13.68 -5.32
CA VAL A 400 -11.17 12.52 -5.19
C VAL A 400 -11.10 11.81 -6.53
N TRP A 401 -9.91 11.81 -7.14
CA TRP A 401 -9.63 11.13 -8.39
C TRP A 401 -8.66 9.99 -8.13
N ALA A 402 -9.08 8.78 -8.42
CA ALA A 402 -8.26 7.59 -8.23
C ALA A 402 -7.83 7.00 -9.58
N ARG A 403 -6.61 6.50 -9.65
CA ARG A 403 -6.08 5.76 -10.79
C ARG A 403 -6.84 4.42 -10.93
N ASP A 404 -7.15 4.03 -12.14
CA ASP A 404 -7.65 2.68 -12.42
C ASP A 404 -6.65 1.64 -11.90
N GLY A 405 -7.18 0.59 -11.27
CA GLY A 405 -6.37 -0.41 -10.61
C GLY A 405 -6.07 -0.17 -9.13
N VAL A 406 -6.33 1.03 -8.62
CA VAL A 406 -6.21 1.32 -7.18
C VAL A 406 -7.25 0.52 -6.39
N MET A 407 -6.78 -0.11 -5.31
CA MET A 407 -7.60 -0.85 -4.36
C MET A 407 -7.89 -0.01 -3.13
N LEU A 408 -9.14 -0.02 -2.71
CA LEU A 408 -9.64 0.70 -1.55
C LEU A 408 -10.15 -0.29 -0.50
N ASN A 409 -9.80 -0.07 0.75
CA ASN A 409 -10.34 -0.80 1.90
C ASN A 409 -10.99 0.21 2.89
N PRO A 410 -12.16 0.81 2.54
CA PRO A 410 -12.76 1.91 3.30
C PRO A 410 -13.48 1.41 4.56
N HIS A 411 -12.80 0.62 5.37
CA HIS A 411 -13.32 0.08 6.62
C HIS A 411 -12.19 -0.14 7.63
N TYR A 412 -12.55 -0.16 8.91
CA TYR A 412 -11.59 -0.35 10.01
C TYR A 412 -11.75 -1.74 10.67
N LYS A 413 -12.70 -2.54 10.20
CA LYS A 413 -13.13 -3.77 10.88
C LYS A 413 -12.06 -4.86 10.99
N ASN A 414 -11.15 -4.93 10.01
CA ASN A 414 -10.08 -5.93 10.03
C ASN A 414 -9.00 -5.64 11.07
N MET A 415 -8.98 -4.42 11.63
CA MET A 415 -8.08 -4.04 12.73
C MET A 415 -8.80 -4.06 14.09
N GLY A 416 -9.26 -5.26 14.50
CA GLY A 416 -9.91 -5.45 15.79
C GLY A 416 -11.23 -4.71 15.93
N ASN A 417 -11.98 -4.61 14.85
CA ASN A 417 -13.33 -4.03 14.83
C ASN A 417 -13.40 -2.54 15.20
N LEU A 418 -12.34 -1.77 14.90
CA LEU A 418 -12.31 -0.33 15.11
C LEU A 418 -13.55 0.36 14.52
N TYR A 419 -14.00 1.42 15.19
CA TYR A 419 -15.12 2.24 14.73
C TYR A 419 -14.74 3.11 13.52
N GLY A 420 -13.54 3.69 13.57
CA GLY A 420 -13.05 4.64 12.58
C GLY A 420 -13.26 6.10 12.99
N SER A 421 -12.55 6.97 12.31
CA SER A 421 -12.59 8.41 12.51
C SER A 421 -12.44 9.12 11.15
N GLU A 422 -11.69 10.21 11.07
CA GLU A 422 -11.44 11.02 9.88
C GLU A 422 -12.75 11.54 9.25
N PHE A 423 -13.73 11.84 10.12
CA PHE A 423 -15.04 12.42 9.76
C PHE A 423 -15.88 11.54 8.81
N TRP A 424 -15.72 10.21 8.82
CA TRP A 424 -16.50 9.35 7.93
C TRP A 424 -18.01 9.51 8.12
N THR A 425 -18.47 9.80 9.36
CA THR A 425 -19.89 10.02 9.69
C THR A 425 -20.45 11.34 9.11
N TYR A 426 -19.58 12.29 8.76
CA TYR A 426 -19.92 13.50 8.02
C TYR A 426 -19.76 13.31 6.49
N LEU A 427 -18.69 12.64 6.07
CA LEU A 427 -18.26 12.59 4.67
C LEU A 427 -19.03 11.57 3.83
N LEU A 428 -19.38 10.42 4.40
CA LEU A 428 -19.89 9.28 3.63
C LEU A 428 -21.40 9.34 3.38
N PRO A 429 -22.28 9.64 4.38
CA PRO A 429 -23.73 9.63 4.17
C PRO A 429 -24.24 10.58 3.07
N PRO A 430 -23.72 11.80 2.90
CA PRO A 430 -24.15 12.68 1.82
C PRO A 430 -23.83 12.15 0.41
N ARG A 431 -22.89 11.21 0.31
CA ARG A 431 -22.39 10.68 -0.97
C ARG A 431 -23.12 9.39 -1.39
N VAL A 432 -23.39 8.52 -0.44
CA VAL A 432 -23.90 7.16 -0.70
C VAL A 432 -25.19 6.83 0.06
N GLY A 433 -25.75 7.81 0.80
CA GLY A 433 -26.88 7.60 1.71
C GLY A 433 -26.47 6.90 3.02
N GLU A 434 -27.35 6.94 4.04
CA GLU A 434 -27.08 6.33 5.36
C GLU A 434 -26.89 4.80 5.25
N GLU A 435 -27.75 4.12 4.49
CA GLU A 435 -27.65 2.67 4.27
C GLU A 435 -26.37 2.30 3.53
N GLY A 436 -26.02 3.05 2.47
CA GLY A 436 -24.79 2.87 1.72
C GLY A 436 -23.55 3.09 2.59
N ALA A 437 -23.56 4.11 3.44
CA ALA A 437 -22.49 4.38 4.39
C ALA A 437 -22.28 3.21 5.37
N GLN A 438 -23.37 2.71 5.97
CA GLN A 438 -23.31 1.56 6.86
C GLN A 438 -22.87 0.28 6.13
N ALA A 439 -23.29 0.08 4.88
CA ALA A 439 -22.87 -1.06 4.07
C ALA A 439 -21.36 -1.03 3.82
N ILE A 440 -20.80 0.11 3.39
CA ILE A 440 -19.37 0.31 3.16
C ILE A 440 -18.57 0.05 4.45
N MET A 441 -19.00 0.62 5.58
CA MET A 441 -18.30 0.49 6.86
C MET A 441 -18.37 -0.92 7.47
N ARG A 442 -19.36 -1.72 7.11
CA ARG A 442 -19.49 -3.12 7.53
C ARG A 442 -18.80 -4.08 6.58
N HIS A 443 -18.62 -3.71 5.34
CA HIS A 443 -18.00 -4.53 4.31
C HIS A 443 -16.51 -4.70 4.64
N ARG A 444 -16.04 -5.96 4.60
CA ARG A 444 -14.65 -6.30 4.94
C ARG A 444 -13.80 -6.68 3.73
N LEU A 445 -14.35 -6.53 2.56
CA LEU A 445 -13.69 -6.84 1.29
C LEU A 445 -13.23 -5.54 0.63
N PRO A 446 -12.18 -5.60 -0.19
CA PRO A 446 -11.73 -4.44 -0.95
C PRO A 446 -12.74 -4.04 -2.03
N MET A 447 -12.67 -2.79 -2.47
CA MET A 447 -13.33 -2.31 -3.68
C MET A 447 -12.32 -1.67 -4.63
N THR A 448 -12.62 -1.66 -5.92
CA THR A 448 -11.80 -0.96 -6.91
C THR A 448 -12.10 0.54 -6.95
N ALA A 449 -11.17 1.34 -7.50
CA ALA A 449 -11.41 2.76 -7.77
C ALA A 449 -12.64 2.97 -8.67
N ALA A 450 -12.83 2.11 -9.68
CA ALA A 450 -13.98 2.16 -10.59
C ALA A 450 -15.31 1.90 -9.87
N GLU A 451 -15.34 0.91 -8.98
CA GLU A 451 -16.51 0.61 -8.15
C GLU A 451 -16.83 1.76 -7.19
N SER A 452 -15.80 2.31 -6.55
CA SER A 452 -15.92 3.48 -5.67
C SER A 452 -16.51 4.70 -6.38
N ALA A 453 -16.08 4.99 -7.62
CA ALA A 453 -16.63 6.05 -8.43
C ALA A 453 -18.09 5.78 -8.82
N LYS A 454 -18.42 4.53 -9.18
CA LYS A 454 -19.79 4.12 -9.49
C LYS A 454 -20.74 4.27 -8.30
N LEU A 455 -20.27 4.02 -7.09
CA LEU A 455 -21.04 4.19 -5.85
C LEU A 455 -21.17 5.67 -5.44
N GLY A 456 -20.40 6.59 -6.03
CA GLY A 456 -20.36 7.99 -5.65
C GLY A 456 -19.48 8.27 -4.42
N PHE A 457 -18.77 7.29 -3.89
CA PHE A 457 -17.84 7.47 -2.79
C PHE A 457 -16.65 8.35 -3.22
N TYR A 458 -16.03 8.06 -4.37
CA TYR A 458 -15.05 8.93 -5.02
C TYR A 458 -15.66 9.58 -6.27
N ASP A 459 -15.00 10.61 -6.79
CA ASP A 459 -15.59 11.44 -7.85
C ASP A 459 -15.23 10.93 -9.25
N ALA A 460 -14.05 10.31 -9.44
CA ALA A 460 -13.65 9.74 -10.71
C ALA A 460 -12.61 8.61 -10.57
N CYS A 461 -12.70 7.64 -11.48
CA CYS A 461 -11.65 6.69 -11.79
C CYS A 461 -11.02 7.10 -13.12
N LEU A 462 -9.70 7.36 -13.13
CA LEU A 462 -8.96 7.82 -14.29
C LEU A 462 -8.05 6.71 -14.83
N PRO A 463 -7.80 6.67 -16.15
CA PRO A 463 -6.95 5.64 -16.77
C PRO A 463 -5.57 5.54 -16.12
N SER A 464 -5.04 4.30 -16.04
CA SER A 464 -3.73 4.03 -15.43
C SER A 464 -2.58 4.66 -16.24
N PRO A 465 -2.44 4.44 -17.55
CA PRO A 465 -1.47 5.20 -18.33
C PRO A 465 -1.83 6.67 -18.35
N GLY A 466 -0.89 7.54 -17.96
CA GLY A 466 -1.08 8.99 -17.99
C GLY A 466 -1.81 9.61 -16.78
N PHE A 467 -2.12 8.86 -15.72
CA PHE A 467 -2.87 9.35 -14.57
C PHE A 467 -2.34 10.70 -14.03
N VAL A 468 -1.03 10.81 -13.77
CA VAL A 468 -0.42 12.04 -13.22
C VAL A 468 -0.61 13.22 -14.17
N VAL A 469 -0.45 12.99 -15.49
CA VAL A 469 -0.63 14.02 -16.53
C VAL A 469 -2.11 14.45 -16.60
N ASP A 470 -3.02 13.50 -16.55
CA ASP A 470 -4.47 13.78 -16.56
C ASP A 470 -4.92 14.56 -15.33
N VAL A 471 -4.43 14.21 -14.14
CA VAL A 471 -4.68 14.95 -12.90
C VAL A 471 -4.18 16.39 -13.03
N ALA A 472 -2.93 16.58 -13.47
CA ALA A 472 -2.34 17.92 -13.62
C ALA A 472 -3.13 18.77 -14.64
N ARG A 473 -3.48 18.21 -15.80
CA ARG A 473 -4.28 18.87 -16.83
C ARG A 473 -5.64 19.31 -16.29
N ARG A 474 -6.38 18.42 -15.65
CA ARG A 474 -7.71 18.70 -15.08
C ARG A 474 -7.63 19.74 -13.96
N ALA A 475 -6.60 19.67 -13.12
CA ALA A 475 -6.40 20.64 -12.05
C ALA A 475 -6.11 22.05 -12.61
N VAL A 476 -5.31 22.14 -13.68
CA VAL A 476 -5.04 23.42 -14.37
C VAL A 476 -6.31 23.96 -15.06
N GLU A 477 -7.07 23.10 -15.73
CA GLU A 477 -8.37 23.49 -16.31
C GLU A 477 -9.32 24.04 -15.25
N LEU A 478 -9.39 23.39 -14.08
CA LEU A 478 -10.20 23.86 -12.95
C LEU A 478 -9.70 25.19 -12.39
N ALA A 479 -8.37 25.37 -12.23
CA ALA A 479 -7.78 26.63 -11.76
C ALA A 479 -8.01 27.81 -12.72
N ALA A 480 -8.11 27.51 -14.02
CA ALA A 480 -8.38 28.50 -15.08
C ALA A 480 -9.87 28.71 -15.35
N ALA A 481 -10.77 27.94 -14.72
CA ALA A 481 -12.20 28.06 -14.94
C ALA A 481 -12.72 29.46 -14.59
N PRO A 482 -13.54 30.10 -15.44
CA PRO A 482 -14.00 31.46 -15.22
C PRO A 482 -14.88 31.60 -13.97
N ASP A 483 -15.55 30.54 -13.55
CA ASP A 483 -16.44 30.45 -12.39
C ASP A 483 -15.76 29.96 -11.11
N ILE A 484 -14.43 29.77 -11.10
CA ILE A 484 -13.70 29.23 -9.93
C ILE A 484 -13.96 30.07 -8.66
N ALA A 485 -14.09 31.40 -8.78
CA ALA A 485 -14.39 32.27 -7.64
C ALA A 485 -15.78 31.98 -7.06
N ASP A 486 -16.78 31.73 -7.92
CA ASP A 486 -18.15 31.41 -7.53
C ASP A 486 -18.20 30.01 -6.88
N CYS A 487 -17.45 29.06 -7.42
CA CYS A 487 -17.30 27.73 -6.83
C CYS A 487 -16.72 27.80 -5.41
N LEU A 488 -15.69 28.61 -5.20
CA LEU A 488 -15.09 28.82 -3.87
C LEU A 488 -16.05 29.54 -2.92
N ALA A 489 -16.84 30.50 -3.42
CA ALA A 489 -17.86 31.16 -2.62
C ALA A 489 -18.98 30.17 -2.20
N ALA A 490 -19.43 29.32 -3.11
CA ALA A 490 -20.40 28.27 -2.83
C ALA A 490 -19.87 27.26 -1.82
N LYS A 491 -18.59 26.85 -1.92
CA LYS A 491 -17.91 25.98 -0.95
C LYS A 491 -17.95 26.59 0.46
N ARG A 492 -17.60 27.88 0.60
CA ARG A 492 -17.66 28.61 1.89
C ARG A 492 -19.08 28.64 2.44
N ALA A 493 -20.06 29.00 1.62
CA ALA A 493 -21.46 29.07 2.02
C ALA A 493 -21.96 27.70 2.51
N LYS A 494 -21.63 26.63 1.77
CA LYS A 494 -21.95 25.26 2.18
C LYS A 494 -21.29 24.91 3.53
N ARG A 495 -20.00 25.17 3.69
CA ARG A 495 -19.27 24.88 4.94
C ARG A 495 -19.88 25.61 6.15
N LEU A 496 -20.28 26.88 5.98
CA LEU A 496 -20.95 27.66 7.02
C LEU A 496 -22.34 27.09 7.37
N ALA A 497 -23.11 26.69 6.36
CA ALA A 497 -24.42 26.07 6.57
C ALA A 497 -24.30 24.71 7.29
N ASP A 498 -23.34 23.88 6.89
CA ASP A 498 -23.08 22.60 7.53
C ASP A 498 -22.65 22.80 9.02
N GLU A 499 -21.77 23.78 9.26
CA GLU A 499 -21.28 24.11 10.61
C GLU A 499 -22.41 24.64 11.51
N ALA A 500 -23.34 25.44 10.96
CA ALA A 500 -24.51 25.94 11.68
C ALA A 500 -25.52 24.83 11.98
N SER A 501 -25.64 23.83 11.10
CA SER A 501 -26.56 22.68 11.30
C SER A 501 -25.99 21.68 12.32
N LYS A 502 -24.78 21.21 12.10
CA LYS A 502 -24.04 20.35 13.02
C LYS A 502 -22.55 20.58 12.82
N PRO A 503 -21.84 21.13 13.81
CA PRO A 503 -20.43 21.46 13.67
C PRO A 503 -19.54 20.23 13.50
N LEU A 504 -18.43 20.34 12.75
CA LEU A 504 -17.44 19.27 12.58
C LEU A 504 -16.98 18.71 13.93
N ALA A 505 -16.79 19.57 14.93
CA ALA A 505 -16.41 19.16 16.27
C ALA A 505 -17.37 18.14 16.90
N ALA A 506 -18.67 18.21 16.57
CA ALA A 506 -19.66 17.24 17.08
C ALA A 506 -19.54 15.86 16.40
N TYR A 507 -19.20 15.83 15.09
CA TYR A 507 -18.89 14.56 14.40
C TYR A 507 -17.63 13.93 14.95
N ARG A 508 -16.55 14.72 15.04
CA ARG A 508 -15.26 14.28 15.62
C ARG A 508 -15.42 13.73 17.02
N ALA A 509 -16.13 14.45 17.89
CA ALA A 509 -16.36 14.02 19.28
C ALA A 509 -17.13 12.69 19.35
N ALA A 510 -18.10 12.47 18.46
CA ALA A 510 -18.86 11.24 18.41
C ALA A 510 -17.98 10.05 17.94
N GLU A 511 -17.19 10.23 16.90
CA GLU A 511 -16.27 9.22 16.37
C GLU A 511 -15.18 8.88 17.41
N LEU A 512 -14.52 9.90 17.96
CA LEU A 512 -13.46 9.72 18.95
C LEU A 512 -13.96 9.09 20.25
N LYS A 513 -15.22 9.30 20.62
CA LYS A 513 -15.83 8.59 21.77
C LYS A 513 -15.82 7.07 21.56
N GLU A 514 -16.16 6.60 20.37
CA GLU A 514 -16.12 5.18 20.04
C GLU A 514 -14.67 4.66 19.88
N MET A 515 -13.79 5.45 19.23
CA MET A 515 -12.36 5.11 19.14
C MET A 515 -11.69 5.01 20.51
N ARG A 516 -12.08 5.86 21.48
CA ARG A 516 -11.59 5.77 22.85
C ARG A 516 -11.95 4.44 23.52
N ARG A 517 -13.15 3.90 23.22
CA ARG A 517 -13.55 2.56 23.67
C ARG A 517 -12.70 1.46 23.05
N ASN A 518 -12.33 1.60 21.77
CA ASN A 518 -11.44 0.65 21.11
C ASN A 518 -10.02 0.66 21.70
N PHE A 519 -9.51 1.85 22.11
CA PHE A 519 -8.13 1.98 22.59
C PHE A 519 -7.98 1.73 24.10
N TYR A 520 -8.99 2.08 24.90
CA TYR A 520 -8.91 2.03 26.37
C TYR A 520 -10.01 1.19 27.01
N GLY A 521 -10.92 0.64 26.23
CA GLY A 521 -12.03 -0.14 26.72
C GLY A 521 -11.64 -1.57 27.12
N PHE A 522 -12.62 -2.32 27.56
CA PHE A 522 -12.44 -3.69 28.02
C PHE A 522 -12.10 -4.67 26.88
N ASP A 523 -12.53 -4.40 25.64
CA ASP A 523 -12.27 -5.26 24.48
C ASP A 523 -10.83 -5.06 23.94
N PRO A 524 -9.93 -6.05 24.05
CA PRO A 524 -8.55 -5.94 23.60
C PRO A 524 -8.37 -6.20 22.09
N SER A 525 -9.44 -6.39 21.32
CA SER A 525 -9.37 -6.85 19.91
C SER A 525 -8.48 -5.98 19.03
N TYR A 526 -8.49 -4.66 19.22
CA TYR A 526 -7.61 -3.75 18.51
C TYR A 526 -6.12 -4.02 18.83
N HIS A 527 -5.78 -4.12 20.10
CA HIS A 527 -4.39 -4.33 20.51
C HIS A 527 -3.85 -5.67 20.03
N VAL A 528 -4.68 -6.71 20.09
CA VAL A 528 -4.34 -8.04 19.57
C VAL A 528 -4.16 -8.02 18.07
N ALA A 529 -5.09 -7.42 17.32
CA ALA A 529 -5.01 -7.32 15.87
C ALA A 529 -3.78 -6.52 15.40
N ARG A 530 -3.50 -5.38 16.06
CA ARG A 530 -2.32 -4.55 15.80
C ARG A 530 -1.03 -5.34 16.03
N TYR A 531 -0.89 -5.99 17.20
CA TYR A 531 0.28 -6.80 17.53
C TYR A 531 0.52 -7.89 16.48
N HIS A 532 -0.50 -8.66 16.12
CA HIS A 532 -0.39 -9.71 15.11
C HIS A 532 0.01 -9.16 13.74
N PHE A 533 -0.56 -8.02 13.35
CA PHE A 533 -0.24 -7.37 12.09
C PHE A 533 1.23 -6.91 12.05
N VAL A 534 1.67 -6.19 13.07
CA VAL A 534 3.03 -5.60 13.14
C VAL A 534 4.10 -6.67 13.32
N SER A 535 3.82 -7.72 14.10
CA SER A 535 4.72 -8.85 14.34
C SER A 535 4.76 -9.85 13.19
N HIS A 536 3.92 -9.66 12.16
CA HIS A 536 3.73 -10.64 11.08
C HIS A 536 3.46 -12.05 11.60
N SER A 537 2.64 -12.17 12.63
CA SER A 537 2.24 -13.45 13.23
C SER A 537 1.62 -14.36 12.17
N ALA A 538 1.99 -15.62 12.17
CA ALA A 538 1.40 -16.60 11.26
C ALA A 538 -0.12 -16.70 11.49
N HIS A 539 -0.87 -16.80 10.40
CA HIS A 539 -2.30 -17.03 10.48
C HIS A 539 -2.59 -18.41 11.09
N SER A 540 -3.54 -18.48 12.00
CA SER A 540 -4.05 -19.72 12.59
C SER A 540 -5.42 -20.13 12.03
N TRP A 541 -6.07 -19.24 11.29
CA TRP A 541 -7.34 -19.49 10.57
C TRP A 541 -7.49 -18.51 9.42
N THR A 542 -8.36 -18.84 8.47
CA THR A 542 -8.83 -17.91 7.44
C THR A 542 -10.12 -17.23 7.92
N PRO A 543 -10.19 -15.89 7.93
CA PRO A 543 -11.42 -15.18 8.31
C PRO A 543 -12.62 -15.60 7.45
N ARG A 544 -13.79 -15.86 8.06
CA ARG A 544 -14.96 -16.41 7.35
C ARG A 544 -15.46 -15.55 6.19
N HIS A 545 -15.34 -14.23 6.29
CA HIS A 545 -15.71 -13.34 5.17
C HIS A 545 -14.85 -13.54 3.91
N LEU A 546 -13.68 -14.18 4.04
CA LEU A 546 -12.82 -14.62 2.95
C LEU A 546 -13.09 -16.09 2.59
N ALA A 547 -13.16 -16.97 3.61
CA ALA A 547 -13.39 -18.40 3.47
C ALA A 547 -14.90 -18.74 3.43
N ARG A 548 -15.61 -18.29 2.40
CA ARG A 548 -17.06 -18.49 2.26
C ARG A 548 -17.47 -19.96 2.27
N HIS A 549 -16.61 -20.86 1.78
CA HIS A 549 -16.83 -22.30 1.82
C HIS A 549 -16.86 -22.89 3.24
N ARG A 550 -16.50 -22.11 4.27
CA ARG A 550 -16.57 -22.49 5.69
C ARG A 550 -17.78 -21.92 6.41
N ASP A 551 -18.67 -21.21 5.73
CA ASP A 551 -19.91 -20.71 6.31
C ASP A 551 -20.87 -21.87 6.57
N LEU A 552 -21.63 -21.79 7.69
CA LEU A 552 -22.58 -22.83 8.08
C LEU A 552 -23.72 -22.98 7.08
N ASP A 553 -24.06 -21.90 6.40
CA ASP A 553 -25.12 -21.85 5.37
C ASP A 553 -24.59 -22.08 3.95
N TRP A 554 -23.30 -22.48 3.80
CA TRP A 554 -22.71 -22.75 2.51
C TRP A 554 -23.46 -23.88 1.80
N LYS A 555 -24.06 -23.55 0.68
CA LYS A 555 -24.64 -24.55 -0.25
C LYS A 555 -23.79 -24.56 -1.51
N ILE A 556 -23.38 -25.74 -1.91
CA ILE A 556 -22.68 -25.90 -3.18
C ILE A 556 -23.66 -25.49 -4.28
N PRO A 557 -23.34 -24.46 -5.08
CA PRO A 557 -24.19 -24.10 -6.22
C PRO A 557 -24.32 -25.30 -7.16
N GLN A 558 -25.57 -25.61 -7.57
CA GLN A 558 -25.87 -26.70 -8.50
C GLN A 558 -25.39 -26.35 -9.91
#